data_ce4980f671c4b529b1eda5afcdd20c8e
#
_entry.id   ce4980f671c4b529b1eda5afcdd20c8e
#
_cell.length_a   1.000
_cell.length_b   1.000
_cell.length_c   1.000
_cell.angle_alpha   90.00
_cell.angle_beta   90.00
_cell.angle_gamma   90.00
#
_symmetry.space_group_name_H-M   'P 1'
#
loop_
_entity.id
_entity.type
_entity.pdbx_description
1 polymer ?
#
loop_
_entity_poly.entity_id
_entity_poly.type
_entity_poly.pdbx_seq_one_letter_code
_entity_poly.pdbx_strand_id
1 'polypeptide(L)'
;MTKKNAAPIPLILDLVDKLLEARFFTKLDIRWGYNNVRIHPDDIEKTAFKTPLGLFESLVMTFRLCNAPATFQTFMDTQFANIIATGHVVIYLDDILIFAETIRELTQLTHQVLQRIQDLDLFLRPAKCSFNQTSVEYLGLIISEGKICMDPIKLKAIQEWPLPQMVKDIQKFLGFCNFYHQFVKDYSHIAQPLFNLTKKGNPWNWTTKCNMAFETLRQTMIMSPVLMLLDHEKPFTLITDASDYATGMIIEQKDALG
;
A
#
# COMPACT_ATOMS: atom_id res chain seq x y z
N MET A 1 29.11 -0.12 -3.39
CA MET A 1 27.88 -0.02 -2.55
C MET A 1 27.05 1.13 -3.01
N THR A 2 25.75 0.93 -3.22
CA THR A 2 24.84 2.00 -3.63
C THR A 2 24.52 2.92 -2.46
N LYS A 3 24.67 4.24 -2.61
CA LYS A 3 24.16 5.21 -1.64
C LYS A 3 22.63 5.19 -1.73
N LYS A 4 21.97 4.83 -0.64
CA LYS A 4 20.50 4.76 -0.60
C LYS A 4 19.90 6.14 -0.73
N ASN A 5 18.90 6.27 -1.61
CA ASN A 5 18.05 7.45 -1.69
C ASN A 5 17.08 7.46 -0.50
N ALA A 6 16.92 8.63 0.14
CA ALA A 6 16.04 8.82 1.29
C ALA A 6 14.71 9.51 0.90
N ALA A 7 14.39 9.61 -0.41
CA ALA A 7 13.11 10.17 -0.82
C ALA A 7 11.96 9.33 -0.23
N PRO A 8 10.97 9.95 0.43
CA PRO A 8 9.86 9.23 1.03
C PRO A 8 8.96 8.65 -0.06
N ILE A 9 8.52 7.41 0.15
CA ILE A 9 7.39 6.84 -0.58
C ILE A 9 6.16 7.11 0.29
N PRO A 10 5.04 7.60 -0.26
CA PRO A 10 3.83 7.87 0.50
C PRO A 10 3.39 6.66 1.32
N LEU A 11 2.90 6.86 2.54
CA LEU A 11 2.26 5.80 3.28
C LEU A 11 0.85 5.58 2.72
N ILE A 12 0.48 4.32 2.52
CA ILE A 12 -0.85 3.97 1.97
C ILE A 12 -1.97 4.53 2.85
N LEU A 13 -1.75 4.60 4.16
CA LEU A 13 -2.72 5.14 5.12
C LEU A 13 -2.96 6.64 4.95
N ASP A 14 -1.90 7.42 4.68
CA ASP A 14 -2.02 8.86 4.44
C ASP A 14 -2.83 9.18 3.18
N LEU A 15 -2.96 8.18 2.28
CA LEU A 15 -3.76 8.31 1.06
C LEU A 15 -5.25 8.09 1.33
N VAL A 16 -5.55 7.29 2.36
CA VAL A 16 -6.91 6.91 2.75
C VAL A 16 -7.73 8.11 3.24
N ASP A 17 -7.11 8.99 4.03
CA ASP A 17 -7.79 10.16 4.59
C ASP A 17 -8.31 11.14 3.51
N LYS A 18 -7.69 11.12 2.32
CA LYS A 18 -8.10 11.96 1.18
C LYS A 18 -9.35 11.45 0.46
N LEU A 19 -9.80 10.23 0.77
CA LEU A 19 -10.87 9.55 0.03
C LEU A 19 -12.26 9.73 0.66
N LEU A 20 -12.38 10.54 1.72
CA LEU A 20 -13.60 10.66 2.52
C LEU A 20 -14.85 11.00 1.68
N GLU A 21 -14.72 11.96 0.78
CA GLU A 21 -15.82 12.47 -0.06
C GLU A 21 -15.87 11.79 -1.44
N ALA A 22 -15.00 10.83 -1.69
CA ALA A 22 -14.87 10.20 -2.98
C ALA A 22 -16.00 9.17 -3.22
N ARG A 23 -16.71 9.32 -4.34
CA ARG A 23 -17.77 8.39 -4.80
C ARG A 23 -17.41 7.65 -6.07
N PHE A 24 -16.58 8.28 -6.89
CA PHE A 24 -16.18 7.75 -8.18
C PHE A 24 -14.66 7.71 -8.30
N PHE A 25 -14.17 6.65 -8.92
CA PHE A 25 -12.76 6.31 -8.97
C PHE A 25 -12.32 5.96 -10.39
N THR A 26 -11.12 6.38 -10.76
CA THR A 26 -10.38 5.89 -11.93
C THR A 26 -9.00 5.44 -11.48
N LYS A 27 -8.64 4.21 -11.81
CA LYS A 27 -7.31 3.65 -11.56
C LYS A 27 -6.56 3.50 -12.88
N LEU A 28 -5.31 3.98 -12.91
CA LEU A 28 -4.41 3.83 -14.04
C LEU A 28 -3.13 3.13 -13.60
N ASP A 29 -2.61 2.25 -14.46
CA ASP A 29 -1.34 1.50 -14.24
C ASP A 29 -0.35 1.89 -15.33
N ILE A 30 0.79 2.48 -14.94
CA ILE A 30 1.86 2.87 -15.89
C ILE A 30 2.60 1.62 -16.36
N ARG A 31 2.66 1.45 -17.67
CA ARG A 31 3.40 0.34 -18.29
C ARG A 31 4.91 0.54 -18.11
N TRP A 32 5.58 -0.51 -17.55
CA TRP A 32 7.04 -0.52 -17.40
C TRP A 32 7.60 0.67 -16.61
N GLY A 33 6.94 1.10 -15.55
CA GLY A 33 7.22 2.33 -14.80
C GLY A 33 8.71 2.68 -14.73
N TYR A 34 9.54 1.84 -14.14
CA TYR A 34 10.98 2.12 -13.98
C TYR A 34 11.73 2.27 -15.31
N ASN A 35 11.37 1.53 -16.35
CA ASN A 35 12.05 1.57 -17.64
C ASN A 35 11.82 2.89 -18.40
N ASN A 36 10.87 3.73 -17.94
CA ASN A 36 10.66 5.06 -18.52
C ASN A 36 11.68 6.10 -18.03
N VAL A 37 12.51 5.77 -17.02
CA VAL A 37 13.52 6.67 -16.48
C VAL A 37 14.91 6.22 -16.92
N ARG A 38 15.67 7.13 -17.55
CA ARG A 38 17.04 6.88 -17.99
C ARG A 38 18.00 6.86 -16.81
N ILE A 39 19.02 6.02 -16.89
CA ILE A 39 20.17 6.01 -15.97
C ILE A 39 21.09 7.15 -16.36
N HIS A 40 21.65 7.83 -15.36
CA HIS A 40 22.65 8.86 -15.59
C HIS A 40 23.87 8.27 -16.32
N PRO A 41 24.45 8.96 -17.32
CA PRO A 41 25.57 8.42 -18.09
C PRO A 41 26.72 7.87 -17.24
N ASP A 42 27.10 8.55 -16.15
CA ASP A 42 28.19 8.13 -15.25
C ASP A 42 27.87 6.89 -14.40
N ASP A 43 26.61 6.41 -14.44
CA ASP A 43 26.14 5.26 -13.68
C ASP A 43 25.81 4.05 -14.57
N ILE A 44 25.82 4.19 -15.90
CA ILE A 44 25.48 3.13 -16.85
C ILE A 44 26.37 1.91 -16.66
N GLU A 45 27.70 2.09 -16.61
CA GLU A 45 28.67 1.00 -16.41
C GLU A 45 28.42 0.18 -15.13
N LYS A 46 27.86 0.83 -14.07
CA LYS A 46 27.52 0.19 -12.79
C LYS A 46 26.37 -0.79 -12.90
N THR A 47 25.64 -0.77 -14.01
CA THR A 47 24.50 -1.67 -14.29
C THR A 47 24.92 -2.90 -15.10
N ALA A 48 26.20 -3.03 -15.41
CA ALA A 48 26.71 -4.11 -16.25
C ALA A 48 26.33 -5.50 -15.73
N PHE A 49 25.84 -6.35 -16.62
CA PHE A 49 25.50 -7.73 -16.35
C PHE A 49 25.98 -8.66 -17.47
N LYS A 50 26.41 -9.85 -17.08
CA LYS A 50 26.95 -10.86 -18.00
C LYS A 50 25.87 -11.83 -18.45
N THR A 51 25.83 -12.11 -19.74
CA THR A 51 24.99 -13.14 -20.36
C THR A 51 25.84 -14.09 -21.22
N PRO A 52 25.31 -15.23 -21.68
CA PRO A 52 25.99 -16.05 -22.67
C PRO A 52 26.35 -15.33 -23.97
N LEU A 53 25.63 -14.25 -24.28
CA LEU A 53 25.83 -13.46 -25.50
C LEU A 53 26.85 -12.31 -25.31
N GLY A 54 27.32 -12.07 -24.08
CA GLY A 54 28.28 -11.00 -23.79
C GLY A 54 27.95 -10.19 -22.54
N LEU A 55 28.66 -9.08 -22.40
CA LEU A 55 28.45 -8.08 -21.35
C LEU A 55 27.48 -7.00 -21.87
N PHE A 56 26.48 -6.68 -21.08
CA PHE A 56 25.47 -5.67 -21.40
C PHE A 56 25.33 -4.69 -20.24
N GLU A 57 24.88 -3.50 -20.56
CA GLU A 57 24.58 -2.42 -19.63
C GLU A 57 23.15 -1.93 -19.85
N SER A 58 22.50 -1.43 -18.80
CA SER A 58 21.16 -0.90 -18.91
C SER A 58 21.19 0.62 -19.07
N LEU A 59 20.50 1.14 -20.10
CA LEU A 59 20.34 2.58 -20.33
C LEU A 59 19.18 3.18 -19.56
N VAL A 60 18.30 2.32 -19.00
CA VAL A 60 17.11 2.71 -18.25
C VAL A 60 17.08 2.00 -16.90
N MET A 61 16.37 2.56 -15.94
CA MET A 61 16.19 1.91 -14.65
C MET A 61 15.51 0.56 -14.83
N THR A 62 15.99 -0.43 -14.09
CA THR A 62 15.46 -1.80 -14.08
C THR A 62 14.95 -2.19 -12.69
N PHE A 63 14.11 -3.23 -12.64
CA PHE A 63 13.74 -3.84 -11.37
C PHE A 63 14.96 -4.28 -10.58
N ARG A 64 14.88 -4.21 -9.24
CA ARG A 64 15.93 -4.56 -8.27
C ARG A 64 17.07 -3.56 -8.12
N LEU A 65 17.13 -2.46 -8.85
CA LEU A 65 18.00 -1.35 -8.49
C LEU A 65 17.53 -0.76 -7.14
N CYS A 66 18.44 -0.57 -6.22
CA CYS A 66 18.15 -0.18 -4.84
C CYS A 66 17.31 1.11 -4.74
N ASN A 67 17.62 2.08 -5.60
CA ASN A 67 16.98 3.39 -5.58
C ASN A 67 15.83 3.53 -6.60
N ALA A 68 15.53 2.51 -7.40
CA ALA A 68 14.51 2.62 -8.45
C ALA A 68 13.13 3.06 -7.91
N PRO A 69 12.60 2.50 -6.82
CA PRO A 69 11.31 2.93 -6.29
C PRO A 69 11.31 4.42 -5.89
N ALA A 70 12.29 4.85 -5.09
CA ALA A 70 12.38 6.23 -4.61
C ALA A 70 12.60 7.23 -5.76
N THR A 71 13.43 6.88 -6.74
CA THR A 71 13.70 7.72 -7.93
C THR A 71 12.45 7.85 -8.80
N PHE A 72 11.73 6.74 -9.02
CA PHE A 72 10.51 6.75 -9.81
C PHE A 72 9.39 7.52 -9.13
N GLN A 73 9.22 7.35 -7.81
CA GLN A 73 8.25 8.14 -7.04
C GLN A 73 8.57 9.64 -7.15
N THR A 74 9.83 10.03 -6.95
CA THR A 74 10.25 11.44 -7.11
C THR A 74 9.98 11.98 -8.52
N PHE A 75 10.20 11.16 -9.55
CA PHE A 75 9.86 11.53 -10.93
C PHE A 75 8.35 11.78 -11.06
N MET A 76 7.52 10.87 -10.61
CA MET A 76 6.07 11.00 -10.67
C MET A 76 5.57 12.22 -9.86
N ASP A 77 6.04 12.40 -8.64
CA ASP A 77 5.67 13.52 -7.77
C ASP A 77 6.02 14.88 -8.42
N THR A 78 7.18 14.95 -9.07
CA THR A 78 7.63 16.17 -9.76
C THR A 78 6.81 16.45 -11.00
N GLN A 79 6.58 15.42 -11.82
CA GLN A 79 5.89 15.58 -13.09
C GLN A 79 4.39 15.83 -12.95
N PHE A 80 3.78 15.33 -11.88
CA PHE A 80 2.35 15.46 -11.59
C PHE A 80 2.06 16.43 -10.45
N ALA A 81 3.03 17.22 -9.98
CA ALA A 81 2.90 18.07 -8.78
C ALA A 81 1.63 18.93 -8.78
N ASN A 82 1.33 19.62 -9.87
CA ASN A 82 0.15 20.48 -9.99
C ASN A 82 -1.17 19.69 -9.91
N ILE A 83 -1.18 18.45 -10.42
CA ILE A 83 -2.35 17.58 -10.43
C ILE A 83 -2.54 16.96 -9.03
N ILE A 84 -1.46 16.51 -8.39
CA ILE A 84 -1.48 16.00 -7.01
C ILE A 84 -1.93 17.09 -6.04
N ALA A 85 -1.54 18.33 -6.26
CA ALA A 85 -1.92 19.49 -5.44
C ALA A 85 -3.43 19.77 -5.44
N THR A 86 -4.20 19.25 -6.40
CA THR A 86 -5.67 19.33 -6.36
C THR A 86 -6.31 18.55 -5.22
N GLY A 87 -5.57 17.60 -4.62
CA GLY A 87 -6.06 16.73 -3.56
C GLY A 87 -6.86 15.50 -4.05
N HIS A 88 -7.20 15.43 -5.34
CA HIS A 88 -8.05 14.39 -5.95
C HIS A 88 -7.28 13.32 -6.73
N VAL A 89 -5.95 13.37 -6.72
CA VAL A 89 -5.08 12.41 -7.40
C VAL A 89 -3.98 11.96 -6.46
N VAL A 90 -3.82 10.66 -6.40
CA VAL A 90 -2.81 10.00 -5.59
C VAL A 90 -1.98 9.10 -6.49
N ILE A 91 -0.67 9.15 -6.33
CA ILE A 91 0.28 8.36 -7.10
C ILE A 91 1.16 7.55 -6.14
N TYR A 92 1.17 6.26 -6.36
CA TYR A 92 2.06 5.34 -5.66
C TYR A 92 2.83 4.51 -6.69
N LEU A 93 4.05 4.92 -6.96
CA LEU A 93 4.89 4.35 -8.02
C LEU A 93 4.17 4.39 -9.39
N ASP A 94 3.88 3.23 -9.97
CA ASP A 94 3.22 3.04 -11.24
C ASP A 94 1.67 3.02 -11.17
N ASP A 95 1.11 3.00 -9.97
CA ASP A 95 -0.33 3.05 -9.74
C ASP A 95 -0.84 4.48 -9.48
N ILE A 96 -1.73 4.99 -10.31
CA ILE A 96 -2.38 6.30 -10.18
C ILE A 96 -3.84 6.07 -9.82
N LEU A 97 -4.31 6.70 -8.73
CA LEU A 97 -5.73 6.73 -8.34
C LEU A 97 -6.25 8.16 -8.46
N ILE A 98 -7.32 8.32 -9.23
CA ILE A 98 -8.06 9.56 -9.42
C ILE A 98 -9.43 9.36 -8.79
N PHE A 99 -9.91 10.31 -8.02
CA PHE A 99 -11.19 10.21 -7.33
C PHE A 99 -11.89 11.55 -7.24
N ALA A 100 -13.22 11.51 -7.20
CA ALA A 100 -14.06 12.70 -7.09
C ALA A 100 -15.44 12.35 -6.53
N GLU A 101 -16.18 13.37 -6.10
CA GLU A 101 -17.57 13.23 -5.68
C GLU A 101 -18.51 13.03 -6.88
N THR A 102 -18.18 13.61 -8.03
CA THR A 102 -19.01 13.56 -9.23
C THR A 102 -18.28 12.95 -10.43
N ILE A 103 -19.02 12.25 -11.30
CA ILE A 103 -18.47 11.70 -12.56
C ILE A 103 -17.90 12.78 -13.46
N ARG A 104 -18.53 13.97 -13.49
CA ARG A 104 -18.07 15.08 -14.32
C ARG A 104 -16.67 15.55 -13.92
N GLU A 105 -16.46 15.76 -12.64
CA GLU A 105 -15.17 16.14 -12.07
C GLU A 105 -14.12 15.03 -12.29
N LEU A 106 -14.48 13.77 -11.98
CA LEU A 106 -13.61 12.62 -12.25
C LEU A 106 -13.14 12.56 -13.71
N THR A 107 -14.08 12.79 -14.66
CA THR A 107 -13.76 12.77 -16.09
C THR A 107 -12.79 13.89 -16.45
N GLN A 108 -12.97 15.10 -15.93
CA GLN A 108 -12.08 16.23 -16.18
C GLN A 108 -10.67 15.98 -15.63
N LEU A 109 -10.57 15.49 -14.40
CA LEU A 109 -9.29 15.11 -13.77
C LEU A 109 -8.61 13.97 -14.54
N THR A 110 -9.37 12.96 -14.94
CA THR A 110 -8.86 11.85 -15.74
C THR A 110 -8.27 12.35 -17.06
N HIS A 111 -8.93 13.27 -17.76
CA HIS A 111 -8.39 13.87 -18.98
C HIS A 111 -7.08 14.63 -18.72
N GLN A 112 -6.98 15.39 -17.64
CA GLN A 112 -5.74 16.11 -17.29
C GLN A 112 -4.59 15.14 -17.02
N VAL A 113 -4.86 14.05 -16.28
CA VAL A 113 -3.85 13.01 -16.02
C VAL A 113 -3.42 12.31 -17.31
N LEU A 114 -4.37 11.92 -18.18
CA LEU A 114 -4.08 11.28 -19.46
C LEU A 114 -3.28 12.19 -20.39
N GLN A 115 -3.60 13.49 -20.45
CA GLN A 115 -2.83 14.47 -21.22
C GLN A 115 -1.40 14.54 -20.69
N ARG A 116 -1.21 14.60 -19.35
CA ARG A 116 0.11 14.63 -18.76
C ARG A 116 0.91 13.36 -19.03
N ILE A 117 0.27 12.19 -18.99
CA ILE A 117 0.87 10.90 -19.37
C ILE A 117 1.36 10.95 -20.82
N GLN A 118 0.54 11.47 -21.72
CA GLN A 118 0.90 11.63 -23.14
C GLN A 118 2.06 12.61 -23.33
N ASP A 119 2.06 13.76 -22.66
CA ASP A 119 3.13 14.78 -22.75
C ASP A 119 4.50 14.25 -22.26
N LEU A 120 4.48 13.23 -21.40
CA LEU A 120 5.67 12.58 -20.84
C LEU A 120 6.09 11.31 -21.60
N ASP A 121 5.43 11.00 -22.72
CA ASP A 121 5.64 9.74 -23.48
C ASP A 121 5.51 8.48 -22.61
N LEU A 122 4.67 8.55 -21.56
CA LEU A 122 4.35 7.39 -20.72
C LEU A 122 3.21 6.60 -21.35
N PHE A 123 3.21 5.29 -21.11
CA PHE A 123 2.20 4.38 -21.62
C PHE A 123 1.45 3.70 -20.47
N LEU A 124 0.17 3.50 -20.66
CA LEU A 124 -0.68 2.76 -19.72
C LEU A 124 -0.74 1.27 -20.11
N ARG A 125 -1.14 0.45 -19.14
CA ARG A 125 -1.52 -0.95 -19.31
C ARG A 125 -3.05 -1.06 -19.26
N PRO A 126 -3.76 -1.02 -20.41
CA PRO A 126 -5.22 -0.92 -20.44
C PRO A 126 -5.94 -2.01 -19.65
N ALA A 127 -5.40 -3.25 -19.67
CA ALA A 127 -5.98 -4.38 -18.94
C ALA A 127 -5.97 -4.24 -17.42
N LYS A 128 -5.20 -3.28 -16.88
CA LYS A 128 -5.12 -2.98 -15.45
C LYS A 128 -5.72 -1.61 -15.08
N CYS A 129 -6.20 -0.88 -16.07
CA CYS A 129 -6.88 0.39 -15.84
C CYS A 129 -8.38 0.18 -15.64
N SER A 130 -8.96 0.96 -14.74
CA SER A 130 -10.40 0.98 -14.47
C SER A 130 -10.89 2.42 -14.48
N PHE A 131 -11.98 2.70 -15.18
CA PHE A 131 -12.51 4.04 -15.33
C PHE A 131 -13.92 4.14 -14.76
N ASN A 132 -14.25 5.28 -14.13
CA ASN A 132 -15.60 5.63 -13.66
C ASN A 132 -16.24 4.54 -12.78
N GLN A 133 -15.47 3.97 -11.85
CA GLN A 133 -15.94 2.94 -10.94
C GLN A 133 -16.47 3.57 -9.65
N THR A 134 -17.48 2.94 -9.02
CA THR A 134 -17.95 3.27 -7.67
C THR A 134 -17.17 2.51 -6.59
N SER A 135 -16.36 1.55 -6.99
CA SER A 135 -15.45 0.78 -6.13
C SER A 135 -14.23 0.37 -6.92
N VAL A 136 -13.05 0.43 -6.33
CA VAL A 136 -11.78 0.13 -6.99
C VAL A 136 -10.84 -0.63 -6.06
N GLU A 137 -10.11 -1.59 -6.62
CA GLU A 137 -8.98 -2.22 -5.93
C GLU A 137 -7.74 -1.34 -6.12
N TYR A 138 -7.16 -0.87 -5.00
CA TYR A 138 -5.95 -0.06 -4.99
C TYR A 138 -5.02 -0.48 -3.86
N LEU A 139 -3.80 -0.84 -4.19
CA LEU A 139 -2.75 -1.26 -3.25
C LEU A 139 -3.17 -2.38 -2.29
N GLY A 140 -4.01 -3.32 -2.75
CA GLY A 140 -4.50 -4.45 -1.94
C GLY A 140 -5.67 -4.12 -1.02
N LEU A 141 -6.29 -2.97 -1.21
CA LEU A 141 -7.52 -2.53 -0.54
C LEU A 141 -8.64 -2.37 -1.56
N ILE A 142 -9.86 -2.62 -1.17
CA ILE A 142 -11.06 -2.23 -1.93
C ILE A 142 -11.58 -0.93 -1.34
N ILE A 143 -11.59 0.11 -2.16
CA ILE A 143 -12.01 1.46 -1.82
C ILE A 143 -13.37 1.71 -2.46
N SER A 144 -14.31 2.21 -1.69
CA SER A 144 -15.65 2.65 -2.14
C SER A 144 -16.11 3.83 -1.30
N GLU A 145 -17.22 4.45 -1.64
CA GLU A 145 -17.76 5.61 -0.92
C GLU A 145 -17.77 5.39 0.60
N GLY A 146 -16.99 6.19 1.33
CA GLY A 146 -16.87 6.17 2.78
C GLY A 146 -16.36 4.87 3.41
N LYS A 147 -15.87 3.90 2.61
CA LYS A 147 -15.52 2.55 3.10
C LYS A 147 -14.24 2.02 2.48
N ILE A 148 -13.46 1.34 3.31
CA ILE A 148 -12.27 0.61 2.90
C ILE A 148 -12.31 -0.79 3.45
N CYS A 149 -12.11 -1.77 2.57
CA CYS A 149 -12.13 -3.18 2.91
C CYS A 149 -10.83 -3.85 2.45
N MET A 150 -10.53 -4.99 3.04
CA MET A 150 -9.48 -5.87 2.50
C MET A 150 -9.93 -6.49 1.17
N ASP A 151 -8.98 -6.70 0.28
CA ASP A 151 -9.22 -7.44 -0.97
C ASP A 151 -9.69 -8.87 -0.66
N PRO A 152 -10.82 -9.33 -1.26
CA PRO A 152 -11.34 -10.70 -1.08
C PRO A 152 -10.31 -11.79 -1.38
N ILE A 153 -9.41 -11.58 -2.34
CA ILE A 153 -8.32 -12.52 -2.66
C ILE A 153 -7.38 -12.65 -1.46
N LYS A 154 -7.09 -11.54 -0.78
CA LYS A 154 -6.25 -11.53 0.43
C LYS A 154 -6.96 -12.17 1.61
N LEU A 155 -8.28 -11.95 1.75
CA LEU A 155 -9.08 -12.63 2.76
C LEU A 155 -9.07 -14.15 2.57
N LYS A 156 -9.22 -14.62 1.34
CA LYS A 156 -9.11 -16.06 1.04
C LYS A 156 -7.72 -16.60 1.37
N ALA A 157 -6.66 -15.88 1.04
CA ALA A 157 -5.29 -16.29 1.33
C ALA A 157 -5.03 -16.42 2.84
N ILE A 158 -5.60 -15.53 3.69
CA ILE A 158 -5.48 -15.66 5.16
C ILE A 158 -6.31 -16.81 5.71
N GLN A 159 -7.50 -17.04 5.14
CA GLN A 159 -8.37 -18.14 5.53
C GLN A 159 -7.70 -19.50 5.32
N GLU A 160 -6.99 -19.65 4.20
CA GLU A 160 -6.27 -20.87 3.81
C GLU A 160 -4.82 -20.91 4.32
N TRP A 161 -4.40 -19.96 5.17
CA TRP A 161 -3.01 -19.86 5.62
C TRP A 161 -2.61 -21.09 6.45
N PRO A 162 -1.52 -21.78 6.06
CA PRO A 162 -1.11 -22.98 6.76
C PRO A 162 -0.54 -22.65 8.15
N LEU A 163 -0.65 -23.62 9.07
CA LEU A 163 -0.07 -23.49 10.40
C LEU A 163 1.46 -23.32 10.30
N PRO A 164 2.04 -22.28 10.91
CA PRO A 164 3.49 -22.04 10.87
C PRO A 164 4.30 -23.19 11.48
N GLN A 165 5.34 -23.64 10.78
CA GLN A 165 6.23 -24.70 11.24
C GLN A 165 7.63 -24.20 11.62
N MET A 166 7.98 -22.99 11.24
CA MET A 166 9.26 -22.37 11.53
C MET A 166 9.14 -20.83 11.67
N VAL A 167 10.17 -20.21 12.21
CA VAL A 167 10.23 -18.73 12.41
C VAL A 167 9.93 -17.95 11.12
N LYS A 168 10.44 -18.43 9.97
CA LYS A 168 10.18 -17.76 8.67
C LYS A 168 8.70 -17.73 8.29
N ASP A 169 7.95 -18.76 8.65
CA ASP A 169 6.52 -18.81 8.33
C ASP A 169 5.75 -17.83 9.19
N ILE A 170 6.12 -17.68 10.48
CA ILE A 170 5.57 -16.63 11.34
C ILE A 170 5.92 -15.25 10.80
N GLN A 171 7.16 -15.03 10.38
CA GLN A 171 7.58 -13.73 9.82
C GLN A 171 6.75 -13.35 8.58
N LYS A 172 6.45 -14.32 7.71
CA LYS A 172 5.55 -14.10 6.55
C LYS A 172 4.13 -13.77 6.99
N PHE A 173 3.59 -14.55 7.94
CA PHE A 173 2.25 -14.35 8.48
C PHE A 173 2.12 -12.98 9.16
N LEU A 174 3.04 -12.65 10.08
CA LEU A 174 3.05 -11.35 10.75
C LEU A 174 3.28 -10.19 9.78
N GLY A 175 4.12 -10.36 8.76
CA GLY A 175 4.31 -9.35 7.71
C GLY A 175 3.02 -9.06 6.94
N PHE A 176 2.25 -10.11 6.64
CA PHE A 176 0.91 -9.96 6.06
C PHE A 176 -0.05 -9.27 7.04
N CYS A 177 -0.14 -9.77 8.26
CA CYS A 177 -1.02 -9.22 9.29
C CYS A 177 -0.70 -7.76 9.61
N ASN A 178 0.57 -7.38 9.64
CA ASN A 178 1.01 -6.02 9.94
C ASN A 178 0.56 -5.01 8.88
N PHE A 179 0.41 -5.42 7.62
CA PHE A 179 -0.14 -4.54 6.58
C PHE A 179 -1.60 -4.18 6.86
N TYR A 180 -2.35 -5.11 7.43
CA TYR A 180 -3.77 -4.97 7.75
C TYR A 180 -4.05 -4.75 9.24
N HIS A 181 -3.03 -4.42 10.05
CA HIS A 181 -3.16 -4.32 11.51
C HIS A 181 -4.23 -3.32 11.96
N GLN A 182 -4.46 -2.26 11.19
CA GLN A 182 -5.50 -1.25 11.45
C GLN A 182 -6.92 -1.83 11.46
N PHE A 183 -7.15 -2.95 10.78
CA PHE A 183 -8.44 -3.66 10.80
C PHE A 183 -8.60 -4.58 12.01
N VAL A 184 -7.59 -4.69 12.89
CA VAL A 184 -7.57 -5.62 14.02
C VAL A 184 -7.43 -4.85 15.32
N LYS A 185 -8.53 -4.82 16.10
CA LYS A 185 -8.49 -4.26 17.45
C LYS A 185 -7.50 -5.07 18.31
N ASP A 186 -6.71 -4.38 19.14
CA ASP A 186 -5.72 -4.96 20.04
C ASP A 186 -4.65 -5.83 19.35
N TYR A 187 -4.35 -5.52 18.07
CA TYR A 187 -3.40 -6.29 17.26
C TYR A 187 -2.09 -6.61 17.97
N SER A 188 -1.45 -5.62 18.58
CA SER A 188 -0.14 -5.78 19.23
C SER A 188 -0.20 -6.76 20.40
N HIS A 189 -1.28 -6.74 21.19
CA HIS A 189 -1.49 -7.64 22.30
C HIS A 189 -1.74 -9.08 21.83
N ILE A 190 -2.60 -9.26 20.84
CA ILE A 190 -2.90 -10.57 20.25
C ILE A 190 -1.65 -11.17 19.58
N ALA A 191 -0.87 -10.38 18.83
CA ALA A 191 0.28 -10.83 18.08
C ALA A 191 1.53 -11.07 18.94
N GLN A 192 1.58 -10.57 20.17
CA GLN A 192 2.76 -10.63 21.06
C GLN A 192 3.40 -12.03 21.19
N PRO A 193 2.64 -13.13 21.43
CA PRO A 193 3.23 -14.48 21.53
C PRO A 193 3.97 -14.90 20.25
N LEU A 194 3.46 -14.49 19.08
CA LEU A 194 4.08 -14.78 17.78
C LEU A 194 5.33 -13.94 17.55
N PHE A 195 5.29 -12.63 17.88
CA PHE A 195 6.48 -11.78 17.82
C PHE A 195 7.60 -12.29 18.73
N ASN A 196 7.29 -12.83 19.91
CA ASN A 196 8.29 -13.39 20.80
C ASN A 196 9.05 -14.57 20.17
N LEU A 197 8.38 -15.41 19.36
CA LEU A 197 9.04 -16.48 18.62
C LEU A 197 9.98 -16.02 17.51
N THR A 198 9.84 -14.78 17.04
CA THR A 198 10.72 -14.23 16.00
C THR A 198 11.98 -13.56 16.57
N LYS A 199 12.09 -13.39 17.89
CA LYS A 199 13.23 -12.76 18.56
C LYS A 199 14.48 -13.63 18.41
N LYS A 200 15.62 -12.98 18.13
CA LYS A 200 16.90 -13.64 18.00
C LYS A 200 17.28 -14.38 19.30
N GLY A 201 17.65 -15.64 19.19
CA GLY A 201 18.05 -16.49 20.31
C GLY A 201 16.92 -17.26 20.98
N ASN A 202 15.66 -17.02 20.65
CA ASN A 202 14.56 -17.85 21.15
C ASN A 202 14.47 -19.15 20.37
N PRO A 203 14.45 -20.32 21.04
CA PRO A 203 14.23 -21.59 20.39
C PRO A 203 12.79 -21.65 19.84
N TRP A 204 12.61 -22.39 18.74
CA TRP A 204 11.28 -22.67 18.23
C TRP A 204 10.48 -23.49 19.24
N ASN A 205 9.42 -22.90 19.77
CA ASN A 205 8.49 -23.56 20.68
C ASN A 205 7.05 -23.09 20.42
N TRP A 206 6.30 -23.86 19.64
CA TRP A 206 4.92 -23.58 19.31
C TRP A 206 3.99 -23.97 20.48
N THR A 207 3.62 -23.01 21.29
CA THR A 207 2.77 -23.21 22.47
C THR A 207 1.29 -23.03 22.14
N THR A 208 0.40 -23.43 23.06
CA THR A 208 -1.04 -23.16 22.97
C THR A 208 -1.35 -21.65 22.83
N LYS A 209 -0.58 -20.79 23.51
CA LYS A 209 -0.71 -19.33 23.39
C LYS A 209 -0.38 -18.86 21.97
N CYS A 210 0.63 -19.42 21.32
CA CYS A 210 0.96 -19.08 19.93
C CYS A 210 -0.13 -19.54 18.97
N ASN A 211 -0.68 -20.72 19.19
CA ASN A 211 -1.78 -21.24 18.39
C ASN A 211 -3.04 -20.38 18.54
N MET A 212 -3.40 -20.00 19.76
CA MET A 212 -4.51 -19.08 20.01
C MET A 212 -4.30 -17.72 19.34
N ALA A 213 -3.10 -17.14 19.47
CA ALA A 213 -2.77 -15.87 18.83
C ALA A 213 -2.88 -15.94 17.29
N PHE A 214 -2.37 -17.01 16.69
CA PHE A 214 -2.48 -17.25 15.25
C PHE A 214 -3.94 -17.35 14.78
N GLU A 215 -4.73 -18.20 15.44
CA GLU A 215 -6.15 -18.39 15.10
C GLU A 215 -6.99 -17.13 15.35
N THR A 216 -6.74 -16.43 16.47
CA THR A 216 -7.43 -15.16 16.74
C THR A 216 -7.17 -14.12 15.68
N LEU A 217 -5.88 -13.90 15.29
CA LEU A 217 -5.55 -12.98 14.21
C LEU A 217 -6.21 -13.38 12.90
N ARG A 218 -6.15 -14.67 12.55
CA ARG A 218 -6.75 -15.20 11.33
C ARG A 218 -8.26 -14.95 11.31
N GLN A 219 -8.97 -15.28 12.36
CA GLN A 219 -10.42 -15.10 12.47
C GLN A 219 -10.81 -13.61 12.50
N THR A 220 -10.09 -12.80 13.27
CA THR A 220 -10.36 -11.36 13.33
C THR A 220 -10.20 -10.72 11.95
N MET A 221 -9.19 -11.09 11.18
CA MET A 221 -9.01 -10.57 9.82
C MET A 221 -10.10 -11.02 8.85
N ILE A 222 -10.56 -12.26 8.94
CA ILE A 222 -11.66 -12.79 8.12
C ILE A 222 -12.98 -12.06 8.46
N MET A 223 -13.18 -11.76 9.74
CA MET A 223 -14.36 -11.03 10.24
C MET A 223 -14.17 -9.52 10.20
N SER A 224 -13.03 -9.03 9.72
CA SER A 224 -12.62 -7.64 9.85
C SER A 224 -13.69 -6.68 9.38
N PRO A 225 -13.99 -5.69 10.21
CA PRO A 225 -14.93 -4.67 9.85
C PRO A 225 -14.42 -3.88 8.64
N VAL A 226 -15.33 -3.42 7.85
CA VAL A 226 -15.11 -2.33 6.92
C VAL A 226 -14.63 -1.14 7.74
N LEU A 227 -13.43 -0.62 7.48
CA LEU A 227 -13.02 0.65 8.07
C LEU A 227 -13.87 1.75 7.44
N MET A 228 -14.56 2.48 8.29
CA MET A 228 -15.20 3.73 7.90
C MET A 228 -14.17 4.85 7.97
N LEU A 229 -14.19 5.71 6.98
CA LEU A 229 -13.37 6.92 6.99
C LEU A 229 -13.89 7.88 8.05
N LEU A 230 -12.99 8.51 8.79
CA LEU A 230 -13.34 9.50 9.80
C LEU A 230 -13.86 10.77 9.13
N ASP A 231 -15.02 11.22 9.56
CA ASP A 231 -15.58 12.50 9.17
C ASP A 231 -15.07 13.58 10.14
N HIS A 232 -14.11 14.40 9.71
CA HIS A 232 -13.49 15.43 10.54
C HIS A 232 -14.45 16.54 11.00
N GLU A 233 -15.60 16.67 10.36
CA GLU A 233 -16.65 17.61 10.74
C GLU A 233 -17.52 17.09 11.90
N LYS A 234 -17.40 15.81 12.25
CA LYS A 234 -18.16 15.19 13.34
C LYS A 234 -17.28 14.96 14.59
N PRO A 235 -17.89 14.96 15.78
CA PRO A 235 -17.19 14.62 17.01
C PRO A 235 -16.59 13.23 16.93
N PHE A 236 -15.37 13.07 17.43
CA PHE A 236 -14.69 11.79 17.57
C PHE A 236 -14.13 11.61 18.99
N THR A 237 -13.93 10.37 19.38
CA THR A 237 -13.32 10.01 20.65
C THR A 237 -11.92 9.47 20.40
N LEU A 238 -10.92 10.07 21.02
CA LEU A 238 -9.56 9.57 21.03
C LEU A 238 -9.35 8.70 22.27
N ILE A 239 -9.10 7.42 22.06
CA ILE A 239 -8.73 6.47 23.10
C ILE A 239 -7.23 6.26 23.03
N THR A 240 -6.53 6.55 24.12
CA THR A 240 -5.08 6.35 24.23
C THR A 240 -4.77 5.35 25.31
N ASP A 241 -3.86 4.43 25.05
CA ASP A 241 -3.32 3.48 26.00
C ASP A 241 -1.80 3.44 25.89
N ALA A 242 -1.12 3.33 27.02
CA ALA A 242 0.32 3.25 27.10
C ALA A 242 0.77 2.16 28.07
N SER A 243 1.69 1.33 27.62
CA SER A 243 2.37 0.33 28.43
C SER A 243 3.89 0.57 28.40
N ASP A 244 4.64 -0.18 29.21
CA ASP A 244 6.12 -0.14 29.18
C ASP A 244 6.72 -0.56 27.82
N TYR A 245 5.93 -1.07 26.91
CA TYR A 245 6.36 -1.65 25.64
C TYR A 245 5.82 -0.96 24.39
N ALA A 246 4.68 -0.29 24.50
CA ALA A 246 4.02 0.32 23.36
C ALA A 246 3.02 1.40 23.80
N THR A 247 2.81 2.40 22.95
CA THR A 247 1.67 3.31 23.02
C THR A 247 0.69 2.95 21.91
N GLY A 248 -0.60 2.89 22.22
CA GLY A 248 -1.68 2.68 21.28
C GLY A 248 -2.61 3.90 21.26
N MET A 249 -3.14 4.21 20.09
CA MET A 249 -4.19 5.21 19.93
C MET A 249 -5.26 4.65 18.99
N ILE A 250 -6.52 4.86 19.35
CA ILE A 250 -7.68 4.52 18.53
C ILE A 250 -8.55 5.77 18.44
N ILE A 251 -8.99 6.11 17.24
CA ILE A 251 -10.00 7.12 17.03
C ILE A 251 -11.31 6.40 16.73
N GLU A 252 -12.34 6.71 17.50
CA GLU A 252 -13.68 6.17 17.30
C GLU A 252 -14.64 7.30 16.98
N GLN A 253 -15.53 7.06 16.04
CA GLN A 253 -16.61 7.96 15.68
C GLN A 253 -17.90 7.16 15.62
N LYS A 254 -18.94 7.71 16.23
CA LYS A 254 -20.27 7.10 16.18
C LYS A 254 -20.88 7.34 14.82
N ASP A 255 -21.46 6.30 14.24
CA ASP A 255 -22.27 6.42 13.04
C ASP A 255 -23.64 7.06 13.36
N ALA A 256 -24.48 7.20 12.34
CA ALA A 256 -25.82 7.78 12.50
C ALA A 256 -26.78 6.90 13.31
N LEU A 257 -26.37 5.68 13.66
CA LEU A 257 -27.16 4.72 14.43
C LEU A 257 -26.72 4.63 15.91
N GLY A 258 -25.66 5.31 16.32
CA GLY A 258 -25.17 5.47 17.70
C GLY A 258 -24.01 4.58 18.09
#